data_d9a64b0b24ec040162ac08329584b94f
#
_entry.id   d9a64b0b24ec040162ac08329584b94f
#
_cell.length_a   1.000
_cell.length_b   1.000
_cell.length_c   1.000
_cell.angle_alpha   90.00
_cell.angle_beta   90.00
_cell.angle_gamma   90.00
#
_symmetry.space_group_name_H-M   'P 1'
#
loop_
_entity.id
_entity.type
_entity.pdbx_description
1 polymer ?
#
loop_
_entity_poly.entity_id
_entity_poly.type
_entity_poly.pdbx_seq_one_letter_code
_entity_poly.pdbx_strand_id
1 'polypeptide(L)'
;MISYVSNRTKAQIKVIRQSMEDASPWHKLVYAIVRQAAKDYRMARSRTHANLLIATQAEEELRQLEGFFRSPWFKVLTDVDGDLILTRLKKEAS
;
A
#
# COMPACT_ATOMS: atom_id res chain seq x y z
N MET A 1 -0.34 2.96 24.69
CA MET A 1 -1.49 2.25 24.12
C MET A 1 -2.05 3.01 22.95
N ILE A 2 -2.55 2.31 22.00
CA ILE A 2 -3.02 2.87 20.74
C ILE A 2 -4.50 3.20 20.83
N SER A 3 -4.84 4.38 20.38
CA SER A 3 -6.23 4.78 20.30
C SER A 3 -6.81 4.42 18.94
N TYR A 4 -7.93 3.73 18.92
CA TYR A 4 -8.59 3.31 17.70
C TYR A 4 -9.92 3.98 17.55
N VAL A 5 -9.90 5.28 17.40
CA VAL A 5 -11.11 6.08 17.23
C VAL A 5 -11.13 6.69 15.82
N SER A 6 -11.88 7.76 15.63
CA SER A 6 -11.93 8.43 14.34
C SER A 6 -10.55 8.83 13.84
N ASN A 7 -9.64 9.11 14.74
CA ASN A 7 -8.24 9.35 14.41
C ASN A 7 -7.40 8.09 14.55
N ARG A 8 -8.05 6.94 14.47
CA ARG A 8 -7.39 5.64 14.57
C ARG A 8 -6.24 5.51 13.58
N THR A 9 -6.43 6.00 12.37
CA THR A 9 -5.38 5.95 11.35
C THR A 9 -4.12 6.67 11.82
N LYS A 10 -4.29 7.83 12.45
CA LYS A 10 -3.16 8.56 13.01
C LYS A 10 -2.46 7.76 14.10
N ALA A 11 -3.24 7.17 14.99
CA ALA A 11 -2.69 6.37 16.09
C ALA A 11 -1.95 5.15 15.55
N GLN A 12 -2.52 4.48 14.55
CA GLN A 12 -1.88 3.32 13.93
C GLN A 12 -0.58 3.72 13.24
N ILE A 13 -0.54 4.84 12.55
CA ILE A 13 0.67 5.33 11.92
C ILE A 13 1.74 5.61 12.95
N LYS A 14 1.37 6.22 14.06
CA LYS A 14 2.31 6.51 15.14
C LYS A 14 2.92 5.23 15.70
N VAL A 15 2.11 4.21 15.91
CA VAL A 15 2.59 2.92 16.41
C VAL A 15 3.51 2.26 15.41
N ILE A 16 3.17 2.31 14.14
CA ILE A 16 4.02 1.76 13.08
C ILE A 16 5.37 2.46 13.08
N ARG A 17 5.41 3.78 13.23
CA ARG A 17 6.66 4.52 13.28
C ARG A 17 7.52 4.10 14.46
N GLN A 18 6.92 3.95 15.64
CA GLN A 18 7.66 3.50 16.80
C GLN A 18 8.22 2.11 16.59
N SER A 19 7.40 1.22 16.02
CA SER A 19 7.85 -0.13 15.69
C SER A 19 9.00 -0.10 14.69
N MET A 20 8.94 0.81 13.72
CA MET A 20 9.99 0.94 12.72
C MET A 20 11.30 1.45 13.32
N GLU A 21 11.22 2.36 14.26
CA GLU A 21 12.42 2.88 14.93
C GLU A 21 13.16 1.78 15.67
N ASP A 22 12.42 0.87 16.29
CA ASP A 22 12.99 -0.25 17.03
C ASP A 22 13.13 -1.51 16.19
N ALA A 23 12.66 -1.49 14.94
CA ALA A 23 12.65 -2.65 14.09
C ALA A 23 13.99 -2.86 13.40
N SER A 24 14.21 -4.10 12.94
CA SER A 24 15.39 -4.44 12.18
C SER A 24 15.42 -3.68 10.86
N PRO A 25 16.58 -3.56 10.19
CA PRO A 25 16.67 -2.97 8.86
C PRO A 25 15.75 -3.65 7.85
N TRP A 26 15.50 -4.95 8.02
CA TRP A 26 14.58 -5.70 7.17
C TRP A 26 13.16 -5.12 7.23
N HIS A 27 12.66 -4.89 8.44
CA HIS A 27 11.31 -4.35 8.63
C HIS A 27 11.19 -2.95 8.04
N LYS A 28 12.23 -2.14 8.17
CA LYS A 28 12.25 -0.81 7.59
C LYS A 28 12.18 -0.86 6.08
N LEU A 29 12.92 -1.79 5.47
CA LEU A 29 12.92 -1.97 4.03
C LEU A 29 11.54 -2.43 3.54
N VAL A 30 10.94 -3.42 4.22
CA VAL A 30 9.62 -3.92 3.87
C VAL A 30 8.58 -2.80 3.93
N TYR A 31 8.62 -2.01 5.00
CA TYR A 31 7.70 -0.89 5.14
C TYR A 31 7.84 0.10 3.97
N ALA A 32 9.08 0.41 3.59
CA ALA A 32 9.33 1.32 2.48
C ALA A 32 8.79 0.77 1.17
N ILE A 33 8.97 -0.53 0.93
CA ILE A 33 8.48 -1.18 -0.29
C ILE A 33 6.96 -1.12 -0.36
N VAL A 34 6.27 -1.49 0.72
CA VAL A 34 4.81 -1.49 0.76
C VAL A 34 4.27 -0.07 0.58
N ARG A 35 4.89 0.89 1.23
CA ARG A 35 4.50 2.28 1.13
C ARG A 35 4.65 2.81 -0.29
N GLN A 36 5.76 2.45 -0.94
CA GLN A 36 6.01 2.86 -2.32
C GLN A 36 4.99 2.23 -3.26
N ALA A 37 4.69 0.95 -3.07
CA ALA A 37 3.70 0.25 -3.90
C ALA A 37 2.31 0.89 -3.76
N ALA A 38 1.92 1.26 -2.54
CA ALA A 38 0.64 1.93 -2.32
C ALA A 38 0.60 3.29 -3.02
N LYS A 39 1.70 4.03 -2.95
CA LYS A 39 1.81 5.32 -3.64
C LYS A 39 1.71 5.15 -5.14
N ASP A 40 2.40 4.16 -5.68
CA ASP A 40 2.37 3.88 -7.11
C ASP A 40 0.97 3.48 -7.56
N TYR A 41 0.26 2.73 -6.73
CA TYR A 41 -1.12 2.35 -7.01
C TYR A 41 -2.02 3.57 -7.13
N ARG A 42 -1.92 4.51 -6.20
CA ARG A 42 -2.71 5.74 -6.23
C ARG A 42 -2.42 6.55 -7.47
N MET A 43 -1.15 6.65 -7.83
CA MET A 43 -0.75 7.40 -9.02
C MET A 43 -1.25 6.74 -10.30
N ALA A 44 -1.15 5.41 -10.38
CA ALA A 44 -1.65 4.67 -11.54
C ALA A 44 -3.17 4.83 -11.68
N ARG A 45 -3.90 4.77 -10.56
CA ARG A 45 -5.35 4.97 -10.56
C ARG A 45 -5.72 6.33 -11.13
N SER A 46 -4.99 7.37 -10.75
CA SER A 46 -5.28 8.71 -11.24
C SER A 46 -5.05 8.84 -12.74
N ARG A 47 -4.12 8.08 -13.29
CA ARG A 47 -3.80 8.12 -14.72
C ARG A 47 -4.82 7.38 -15.58
N THR A 48 -5.67 6.56 -15.01
CA THR A 48 -6.69 5.84 -15.79
C THR A 48 -7.72 6.79 -16.39
N HIS A 49 -7.76 8.03 -15.95
CA HIS A 49 -8.66 9.05 -16.49
C HIS A 49 -8.00 9.93 -17.56
N ALA A 50 -6.78 9.60 -17.94
CA ALA A 50 -6.04 10.33 -18.97
C ALA A 50 -6.42 9.83 -20.37
N ASN A 51 -5.63 10.19 -21.39
CA ASN A 51 -5.88 9.71 -22.75
C ASN A 51 -5.69 8.20 -22.83
N LEU A 52 -6.17 7.60 -23.93
CA LEU A 52 -6.21 6.16 -24.07
C LEU A 52 -4.86 5.48 -23.85
N LEU A 53 -3.80 6.03 -24.43
CA LEU A 53 -2.48 5.42 -24.31
C LEU A 53 -2.01 5.39 -22.85
N ILE A 54 -2.12 6.52 -22.16
CA ILE A 54 -1.70 6.63 -20.76
C ILE A 54 -2.59 5.75 -19.88
N ALA A 55 -3.89 5.75 -20.12
CA ALA A 55 -4.84 4.92 -19.37
C ALA A 55 -4.52 3.43 -19.52
N THR A 56 -4.17 2.98 -20.72
CA THR A 56 -3.84 1.58 -20.97
C THR A 56 -2.58 1.18 -20.19
N GLN A 57 -1.57 2.04 -20.20
CA GLN A 57 -0.35 1.80 -19.44
C GLN A 57 -0.62 1.76 -17.93
N ALA A 58 -1.47 2.67 -17.47
CA ALA A 58 -1.83 2.74 -16.05
C ALA A 58 -2.59 1.49 -15.61
N GLU A 59 -3.48 0.98 -16.45
CA GLU A 59 -4.22 -0.24 -16.14
C GLU A 59 -3.30 -1.46 -16.02
N GLU A 60 -2.28 -1.54 -16.89
CA GLU A 60 -1.30 -2.61 -16.79
C GLU A 60 -0.49 -2.49 -15.52
N GLU A 61 -0.10 -1.28 -15.16
CA GLU A 61 0.63 -1.03 -13.92
C GLU A 61 -0.21 -1.41 -12.71
N LEU A 62 -1.51 -1.09 -12.73
CA LEU A 62 -2.42 -1.49 -11.65
C LEU A 62 -2.49 -3.02 -11.51
N ARG A 63 -2.55 -3.74 -12.63
CA ARG A 63 -2.57 -5.21 -12.56
C ARG A 63 -1.29 -5.75 -11.94
N GLN A 64 -0.15 -5.19 -12.29
CA GLN A 64 1.12 -5.61 -11.72
C GLN A 64 1.18 -5.33 -10.22
N LEU A 65 0.71 -4.18 -9.81
CA LEU A 65 0.70 -3.81 -8.39
C LEU A 65 -0.29 -4.68 -7.60
N GLU A 66 -1.45 -4.95 -8.16
CA GLU A 66 -2.41 -5.87 -7.52
C GLU A 66 -1.82 -7.26 -7.39
N GLY A 67 -1.10 -7.72 -8.42
CA GLY A 67 -0.40 -9.00 -8.36
C GLY A 67 0.63 -9.03 -7.25
N PHE A 68 1.34 -7.95 -7.06
CA PHE A 68 2.32 -7.83 -5.98
C PHE A 68 1.65 -7.97 -4.60
N PHE A 69 0.57 -7.22 -4.35
CA PHE A 69 -0.12 -7.28 -3.06
C PHE A 69 -0.75 -8.65 -2.78
N ARG A 70 -1.11 -9.39 -3.81
CA ARG A 70 -1.72 -10.72 -3.68
C ARG A 70 -0.71 -11.86 -3.78
N SER A 71 0.55 -11.55 -4.04
CA SER A 71 1.54 -12.58 -4.27
C SER A 71 1.94 -13.29 -2.98
N PRO A 72 2.42 -14.54 -3.08
CA PRO A 72 3.03 -15.20 -1.93
C PRO A 72 4.22 -14.43 -1.38
N TRP A 73 4.93 -13.70 -2.22
CA TRP A 73 6.02 -12.82 -1.83
C TRP A 73 5.61 -11.82 -0.78
N PHE A 74 4.44 -11.19 -0.99
CA PHE A 74 3.94 -10.20 -0.06
C PHE A 74 3.73 -10.79 1.33
N LYS A 75 3.23 -12.02 1.38
CA LYS A 75 3.01 -12.73 2.65
C LYS A 75 4.33 -13.08 3.33
N VAL A 76 5.37 -13.32 2.55
CA VAL A 76 6.70 -13.57 3.09
C VAL A 76 7.31 -12.28 3.64
N LEU A 77 7.06 -11.16 2.95
CA LEU A 77 7.60 -9.87 3.35
C LEU A 77 6.95 -9.31 4.60
N THR A 78 5.65 -9.52 4.76
CA THR A 78 4.90 -8.90 5.85
C THR A 78 3.69 -9.74 6.21
N ASP A 79 3.25 -9.62 7.47
CA ASP A 79 2.03 -10.27 7.95
C ASP A 79 0.78 -9.48 7.58
N VAL A 80 0.92 -8.32 6.95
CA VAL A 80 -0.22 -7.50 6.56
C VAL A 80 -0.97 -8.14 5.41
N ASP A 81 -2.30 -8.10 5.47
CA ASP A 81 -3.14 -8.65 4.42
C ASP A 81 -3.14 -7.72 3.19
N GLY A 82 -2.56 -8.21 2.09
CA GLY A 82 -2.48 -7.45 0.85
C GLY A 82 -3.84 -7.12 0.25
N ASP A 83 -4.80 -8.04 0.37
CA ASP A 83 -6.16 -7.80 -0.14
C ASP A 83 -6.85 -6.68 0.63
N LEU A 84 -6.60 -6.59 1.92
CA LEU A 84 -7.14 -5.50 2.73
C LEU A 84 -6.58 -4.16 2.28
N ILE A 85 -5.28 -4.12 2.02
CA ILE A 85 -4.64 -2.90 1.51
C ILE A 85 -5.25 -2.50 0.18
N LEU A 86 -5.41 -3.43 -0.75
CA LEU A 86 -6.00 -3.16 -2.05
C LEU A 86 -7.43 -2.66 -1.92
N THR A 87 -8.20 -3.25 -1.03
CA THR A 87 -9.58 -2.82 -0.80
C THR A 87 -9.62 -1.36 -0.36
N ARG A 88 -8.73 -0.99 0.54
CA ARG A 88 -8.65 0.39 1.01
C ARG A 88 -8.18 1.35 -0.07
N LEU A 89 -7.20 0.95 -0.86
CA LEU A 89 -6.71 1.78 -1.96
C LEU A 89 -7.78 2.02 -3.02
N LYS A 90 -8.55 0.99 -3.34
CA LYS A 90 -9.66 1.11 -4.28
C LYS A 90 -10.75 2.03 -3.75
N LYS A 91 -11.01 1.96 -2.46
CA LYS A 91 -12.01 2.82 -1.81
C LYS A 91 -11.61 4.28 -1.85
N GLU A 92 -10.33 4.58 -1.62
CA GLU A 92 -9.82 5.94 -1.69
C GLU A 92 -10.02 6.55 -3.07
N ALA A 93 -9.90 5.73 -4.12
CA ALA A 93 -9.97 6.18 -5.50
C ALA A 93 -11.38 6.29 -6.04
N SER A 94 -12.37 5.83 -5.29
CA SER A 94 -13.80 5.85 -5.71
C SER A 94 -14.45 7.20 -5.48
#